data_40ed059d0dd4a01df7426903e065d6e3
#
_entry.id   40ed059d0dd4a01df7426903e065d6e3
#
_cell.length_a   1.000
_cell.length_b   1.000
_cell.length_c   1.000
_cell.angle_alpha   90.00
_cell.angle_beta   90.00
_cell.angle_gamma   90.00
#
_symmetry.space_group_name_H-M   'P 1'
#
loop_
_entity.id
_entity.type
_entity.pdbx_description
1 polymer ?
#
loop_
_entity_poly.entity_id
_entity_poly.type
_entity_poly.pdbx_seq_one_letter_code
_entity_poly.pdbx_strand_id
1 'polypeptide(L)'
;MQKIKAHKQAFRRALRILYWVGLMILYLCAASRPGVWLRDAFLYRQTDGSFAGRDEYGIYALTVTAAEHETQAVFAMNGETIQYRIVTSSQENVQIYQDDRKIFAGQAIGKPGDAVLWAENGQLADDINVVVNGEYQQQDLLPTCQWLYNIAVGGRMETRGNLWFLLPMGLLALVLFLDIKFP
;
A
#
# COMPACT_ATOMS: atom_id res chain seq x y z
N MET A 1 -46.05 29.69 14.36
CA MET A 1 -45.35 28.50 14.91
C MET A 1 -44.97 27.42 13.88
N GLN A 2 -45.79 27.12 12.87
CA GLN A 2 -45.48 26.12 11.84
C GLN A 2 -44.20 26.44 10.99
N LYS A 3 -44.00 27.69 10.58
CA LYS A 3 -42.81 28.09 9.79
C LYS A 3 -41.48 27.84 10.51
N ILE A 4 -41.42 28.03 11.83
CA ILE A 4 -40.19 27.83 12.63
C ILE A 4 -39.88 26.32 12.75
N LYS A 5 -40.90 25.45 12.86
CA LYS A 5 -40.71 23.99 12.90
C LYS A 5 -40.20 23.48 11.56
N ALA A 6 -40.74 23.97 10.45
CA ALA A 6 -40.29 23.61 9.09
C ALA A 6 -38.80 24.01 8.84
N HIS A 7 -38.43 25.20 9.29
CA HIS A 7 -37.04 25.67 9.14
C HIS A 7 -36.04 24.83 9.95
N LYS A 8 -36.35 24.47 11.19
CA LYS A 8 -35.54 23.56 12.02
C LYS A 8 -35.42 22.17 11.42
N GLN A 9 -36.48 21.67 10.80
CA GLN A 9 -36.45 20.36 10.15
C GLN A 9 -35.62 20.37 8.86
N ALA A 10 -35.73 21.40 8.04
CA ALA A 10 -34.91 21.60 6.86
C ALA A 10 -33.42 21.73 7.23
N PHE A 11 -33.10 22.49 8.27
CA PHE A 11 -31.73 22.64 8.75
C PHE A 11 -31.13 21.30 9.23
N ARG A 12 -31.87 20.50 10.01
CA ARG A 12 -31.42 19.17 10.44
C ARG A 12 -31.20 18.22 9.27
N ARG A 13 -32.04 18.31 8.22
CA ARG A 13 -31.87 17.51 7.00
C ARG A 13 -30.59 17.91 6.25
N ALA A 14 -30.36 19.20 6.06
CA ALA A 14 -29.16 19.72 5.43
C ALA A 14 -27.88 19.31 6.18
N LEU A 15 -27.90 19.36 7.51
CA LEU A 15 -26.78 18.95 8.35
C LEU A 15 -26.44 17.46 8.20
N ARG A 16 -27.47 16.60 8.10
CA ARG A 16 -27.26 15.16 7.85
C ARG A 16 -26.63 14.90 6.49
N ILE A 17 -27.09 15.57 5.44
CA ILE A 17 -26.52 15.44 4.09
C ILE A 17 -25.06 15.89 4.11
N LEU A 18 -24.78 17.05 4.69
CA LEU A 18 -23.41 17.58 4.80
C LEU A 18 -22.48 16.63 5.55
N TYR A 19 -22.96 16.01 6.63
CA TYR A 19 -22.21 15.02 7.39
C TYR A 19 -21.82 13.80 6.53
N TRP A 20 -22.77 13.22 5.79
CA TRP A 20 -22.52 12.05 4.96
C TRP A 20 -21.61 12.37 3.77
N VAL A 21 -21.82 13.53 3.12
CA VAL A 21 -20.93 14.01 2.05
C VAL A 21 -19.52 14.22 2.59
N GLY A 22 -19.38 14.83 3.77
CA GLY A 22 -18.10 15.00 4.44
C GLY A 22 -17.39 13.67 4.72
N LEU A 23 -18.11 12.67 5.21
CA LEU A 23 -17.55 11.32 5.44
C LEU A 23 -17.11 10.65 4.12
N MET A 24 -17.89 10.79 3.05
CA MET A 24 -17.50 10.25 1.74
C MET A 24 -16.23 10.91 1.22
N ILE A 25 -16.11 12.23 1.33
CA ILE A 25 -14.90 12.96 0.91
C ILE A 25 -13.69 12.52 1.75
N LEU A 26 -13.85 12.41 3.07
CA LEU A 26 -12.77 11.93 3.95
C LEU A 26 -12.34 10.51 3.60
N TYR A 27 -13.29 9.63 3.33
CA TYR A 27 -12.99 8.27 2.89
C TYR A 27 -12.24 8.28 1.55
N LEU A 28 -12.71 9.03 0.54
CA LEU A 28 -12.03 9.16 -0.74
C LEU A 28 -10.60 9.67 -0.59
N CYS A 29 -10.40 10.72 0.19
CA CYS A 29 -9.07 11.27 0.44
C CYS A 29 -8.15 10.26 1.15
N ALA A 30 -8.67 9.46 2.08
CA ALA A 30 -7.89 8.45 2.78
C ALA A 30 -7.61 7.22 1.90
N ALA A 31 -8.62 6.75 1.15
CA ALA A 31 -8.55 5.55 0.32
C ALA A 31 -7.69 5.74 -0.95
N SER A 32 -7.65 6.96 -1.51
CA SER A 32 -6.90 7.26 -2.74
C SER A 32 -5.42 7.54 -2.53
N ARG A 33 -4.92 7.54 -1.29
CA ARG A 33 -3.49 7.78 -1.04
C ARG A 33 -2.65 6.65 -1.61
N PRO A 34 -1.67 6.97 -2.49
CA PRO A 34 -0.77 5.98 -3.06
C PRO A 34 0.23 5.48 -2.02
N GLY A 35 0.63 4.23 -2.18
CA GLY A 35 1.62 3.60 -1.32
C GLY A 35 1.84 2.15 -1.72
N VAL A 36 2.39 1.37 -0.80
CA VAL A 36 2.65 -0.04 -0.99
C VAL A 36 2.29 -0.82 0.28
N TRP A 37 1.79 -2.03 0.10
CA TRP A 37 1.57 -2.93 1.22
C TRP A 37 2.85 -3.71 1.52
N LEU A 38 3.29 -3.64 2.76
CA LEU A 38 4.29 -4.53 3.33
C LEU A 38 3.57 -5.34 4.40
N ARG A 39 3.15 -6.55 4.06
CA ARG A 39 2.28 -7.38 4.92
C ARG A 39 1.01 -6.61 5.34
N ASP A 40 0.83 -6.34 6.62
CA ASP A 40 -0.32 -5.63 7.18
C ASP A 40 -0.09 -4.11 7.27
N ALA A 41 1.16 -3.64 7.09
CA ALA A 41 1.50 -2.24 7.05
C ALA A 41 1.26 -1.64 5.67
N PHE A 42 0.53 -0.53 5.60
CA PHE A 42 0.47 0.29 4.40
C PHE A 42 1.48 1.44 4.51
N LEU A 43 2.51 1.41 3.65
CA LEU A 43 3.53 2.44 3.57
C LEU A 43 3.07 3.50 2.58
N TYR A 44 2.75 4.68 3.07
CA TYR A 44 2.32 5.82 2.25
C TYR A 44 3.49 6.43 1.52
N ARG A 45 3.28 6.74 0.24
CA ARG A 45 4.24 7.53 -0.52
C ARG A 45 4.32 8.95 0.03
N GLN A 46 5.53 9.39 0.34
CA GLN A 46 5.84 10.72 0.82
C GLN A 46 6.11 11.67 -0.36
N THR A 47 6.20 12.97 -0.06
CA THR A 47 6.46 14.03 -1.06
C THR A 47 7.86 13.95 -1.67
N ASP A 48 8.83 13.37 -0.96
CA ASP A 48 10.19 13.11 -1.43
C ASP A 48 10.32 11.81 -2.24
N GLY A 49 9.22 11.08 -2.43
CA GLY A 49 9.17 9.82 -3.15
C GLY A 49 9.46 8.58 -2.30
N SER A 50 9.86 8.74 -1.04
CA SER A 50 10.01 7.65 -0.09
C SER A 50 8.66 7.09 0.35
N PHE A 51 8.67 5.95 1.04
CA PHE A 51 7.49 5.32 1.60
C PHE A 51 7.65 5.22 3.11
N ALA A 52 6.60 5.50 3.87
CA ALA A 52 6.61 5.37 5.32
C ALA A 52 5.27 4.84 5.84
N GLY A 53 5.33 3.98 6.84
CA GLY A 53 4.16 3.39 7.46
C GLY A 53 4.47 2.74 8.81
N ARG A 54 3.45 2.18 9.42
CA ARG A 54 3.58 1.47 10.70
C ARG A 54 2.48 0.43 10.84
N ASP A 55 2.79 -0.62 11.60
CA ASP A 55 1.84 -1.60 12.11
C ASP A 55 2.12 -1.88 13.60
N GLU A 56 1.63 -3.01 14.10
CA GLU A 56 1.88 -3.46 15.48
C GLU A 56 3.31 -3.90 15.74
N TYR A 57 4.06 -4.28 14.67
CA TYR A 57 5.44 -4.77 14.77
C TYR A 57 6.47 -3.63 14.68
N GLY A 58 6.12 -2.48 14.09
CA GLY A 58 7.05 -1.39 14.04
C GLY A 58 6.72 -0.24 13.11
N ILE A 59 7.73 0.62 12.97
CA ILE A 59 7.73 1.77 12.07
C ILE A 59 8.66 1.43 10.91
N TYR A 60 8.16 1.61 9.69
CA TYR A 60 8.87 1.27 8.45
C TYR A 60 9.08 2.50 7.59
N ALA A 61 10.24 2.54 6.94
CA ALA A 61 10.49 3.47 5.87
C ALA A 61 11.24 2.75 4.74
N LEU A 62 10.96 3.14 3.49
CA LEU A 62 11.63 2.65 2.31
C LEU A 62 11.98 3.83 1.40
N THR A 63 13.25 3.96 1.07
CA THR A 63 13.73 4.94 0.09
C THR A 63 14.30 4.18 -1.10
N VAL A 64 13.89 4.55 -2.30
CA VAL A 64 14.33 3.92 -3.55
C VAL A 64 15.03 4.96 -4.40
N THR A 65 16.23 4.63 -4.84
CA THR A 65 17.03 5.43 -5.78
C THR A 65 17.36 4.58 -6.99
N ALA A 66 16.78 4.89 -8.13
CA ALA A 66 17.00 4.17 -9.36
C ALA A 66 18.12 4.80 -10.18
N ALA A 67 19.05 3.96 -10.70
CA ALA A 67 20.01 4.27 -11.73
C ALA A 67 19.83 3.30 -12.91
N GLU A 68 20.53 3.51 -14.01
CA GLU A 68 20.26 2.84 -15.30
C GLU A 68 20.25 1.30 -15.24
N HIS A 69 21.16 0.70 -14.47
CA HIS A 69 21.27 -0.76 -14.32
C HIS A 69 21.29 -1.22 -12.86
N GLU A 70 21.17 -0.30 -11.93
CA GLU A 70 21.24 -0.55 -10.50
C GLU A 70 20.20 0.27 -9.77
N THR A 71 19.44 -0.37 -8.92
CA THR A 71 18.47 0.30 -8.03
C THR A 71 18.89 0.05 -6.60
N GLN A 72 19.05 1.12 -5.84
CA GLN A 72 19.32 1.05 -4.41
C GLN A 72 18.03 1.27 -3.64
N ALA A 73 17.78 0.40 -2.66
CA ALA A 73 16.67 0.53 -1.75
C ALA A 73 17.16 0.49 -0.30
N VAL A 74 16.87 1.52 0.47
CA VAL A 74 17.18 1.59 1.89
C VAL A 74 15.90 1.35 2.66
N PHE A 75 15.84 0.24 3.34
CA PHE A 75 14.72 -0.14 4.20
C PHE A 75 15.09 0.14 5.66
N ALA A 76 14.25 0.85 6.36
CA ALA A 76 14.41 1.10 7.79
C ALA A 76 13.23 0.48 8.56
N MET A 77 13.55 -0.20 9.66
CA MET A 77 12.58 -0.76 10.59
C MET A 77 13.02 -0.42 12.01
N ASN A 78 12.17 0.29 12.76
CA ASN A 78 12.42 0.70 14.15
C ASN A 78 13.75 1.42 14.38
N GLY A 79 14.26 2.14 13.36
CA GLY A 79 15.52 2.87 13.41
C GLY A 79 16.74 2.08 12.93
N GLU A 80 16.64 0.78 12.74
CA GLU A 80 17.67 -0.01 12.05
C GLU A 80 17.49 0.10 10.55
N THR A 81 18.58 0.21 9.81
CA THR A 81 18.58 0.38 8.35
C THR A 81 19.29 -0.78 7.67
N ILE A 82 18.69 -1.27 6.60
CA ILE A 82 19.24 -2.32 5.74
C ILE A 82 19.32 -1.76 4.32
N GLN A 83 20.45 -1.94 3.67
CA GLN A 83 20.66 -1.51 2.30
C GLN A 83 20.49 -2.69 1.34
N TYR A 84 19.66 -2.47 0.34
CA TYR A 84 19.48 -3.42 -0.75
C TYR A 84 19.98 -2.80 -2.04
N ARG A 85 20.69 -3.60 -2.84
CA ARG A 85 21.17 -3.24 -4.15
C ARG A 85 20.64 -4.26 -5.16
N ILE A 86 19.85 -3.79 -6.10
CA ILE A 86 19.22 -4.60 -7.14
C ILE A 86 19.91 -4.29 -8.46
N VAL A 87 20.56 -5.28 -9.06
CA VAL A 87 21.26 -5.16 -10.33
C VAL A 87 20.48 -5.91 -11.40
N THR A 88 20.13 -5.22 -12.48
CA THR A 88 19.45 -5.80 -13.65
C THR A 88 20.40 -5.76 -14.83
N SER A 89 20.94 -6.91 -15.25
CA SER A 89 21.95 -6.99 -16.31
C SER A 89 21.37 -7.20 -17.71
N SER A 90 20.11 -7.63 -17.81
CA SER A 90 19.28 -7.72 -19.02
C SER A 90 17.83 -7.69 -18.60
N GLN A 91 16.89 -7.66 -19.55
CA GLN A 91 15.46 -7.53 -19.24
C GLN A 91 14.92 -8.58 -18.24
N GLU A 92 15.64 -9.66 -18.01
CA GLU A 92 15.19 -10.77 -17.18
C GLU A 92 16.14 -11.15 -16.04
N ASN A 93 17.45 -10.87 -16.16
CA ASN A 93 18.43 -11.30 -15.14
C ASN A 93 18.53 -10.28 -14.00
N VAL A 94 18.26 -10.75 -12.78
CA VAL A 94 18.22 -9.96 -11.56
C VAL A 94 19.14 -10.54 -10.50
N GLN A 95 19.92 -9.67 -9.87
CA GLN A 95 20.69 -9.99 -8.67
C GLN A 95 20.33 -9.01 -7.57
N ILE A 96 20.08 -9.52 -6.36
CA ILE A 96 19.76 -8.69 -5.19
C ILE A 96 20.80 -8.94 -4.11
N TYR A 97 21.32 -7.86 -3.58
CA TYR A 97 22.31 -7.83 -2.50
C TYR A 97 21.69 -7.14 -1.30
N GLN A 98 21.97 -7.65 -0.11
CA GLN A 98 21.65 -7.04 1.18
C GLN A 98 23.00 -6.79 1.89
N ASP A 99 23.29 -5.54 2.22
CA ASP A 99 24.55 -5.13 2.85
C ASP A 99 25.78 -5.80 2.18
N ASP A 100 25.85 -5.70 0.84
CA ASP A 100 26.86 -6.31 -0.06
C ASP A 100 26.86 -7.85 -0.14
N ARG A 101 26.04 -8.54 0.64
CA ARG A 101 25.87 -9.98 0.50
C ARG A 101 24.80 -10.29 -0.54
N LYS A 102 25.14 -11.09 -1.55
CA LYS A 102 24.16 -11.56 -2.53
C LYS A 102 23.16 -12.49 -1.87
N ILE A 103 21.88 -12.12 -1.88
CA ILE A 103 20.76 -12.89 -1.31
C ILE A 103 19.90 -13.54 -2.38
N PHE A 104 19.94 -13.01 -3.62
CA PHE A 104 19.19 -13.57 -4.74
C PHE A 104 19.99 -13.44 -6.04
N ALA A 105 19.89 -14.46 -6.89
CA ALA A 105 20.28 -14.43 -8.30
C ALA A 105 19.29 -15.28 -9.10
N GLY A 106 18.80 -14.75 -10.22
CA GLY A 106 17.81 -15.43 -11.01
C GLY A 106 17.19 -14.56 -12.09
N GLN A 107 15.96 -14.87 -12.46
CA GLN A 107 15.24 -14.19 -13.54
C GLN A 107 13.95 -13.57 -13.02
N ALA A 108 13.58 -12.42 -13.57
CA ALA A 108 12.28 -11.79 -13.37
C ALA A 108 11.38 -12.12 -14.57
N ILE A 109 10.27 -12.80 -14.31
CA ILE A 109 9.30 -13.21 -15.34
C ILE A 109 8.01 -12.42 -15.12
N GLY A 110 7.54 -11.73 -16.16
CA GLY A 110 6.31 -10.95 -16.14
C GLY A 110 6.54 -9.47 -16.38
N LYS A 111 5.52 -8.68 -16.05
CA LYS A 111 5.59 -7.22 -16.23
C LYS A 111 6.27 -6.56 -15.03
N PRO A 112 7.01 -5.47 -15.23
CA PRO A 112 7.50 -4.66 -14.11
C PRO A 112 6.34 -4.28 -13.16
N GLY A 113 6.58 -4.49 -11.86
CA GLY A 113 5.55 -4.27 -10.82
C GLY A 113 4.76 -5.52 -10.42
N ASP A 114 4.65 -6.53 -11.30
CA ASP A 114 3.99 -7.81 -11.05
C ASP A 114 4.86 -9.00 -11.50
N ALA A 115 6.16 -8.81 -11.56
CA ALA A 115 7.10 -9.86 -11.93
C ALA A 115 7.22 -10.91 -10.83
N VAL A 116 7.43 -12.16 -11.26
CA VAL A 116 7.76 -13.28 -10.39
C VAL A 116 9.24 -13.55 -10.53
N LEU A 117 9.95 -13.63 -9.41
CA LEU A 117 11.38 -13.92 -9.39
C LEU A 117 11.62 -15.43 -9.28
N TRP A 118 12.38 -15.98 -10.25
CA TRP A 118 12.82 -17.37 -10.27
C TRP A 118 14.32 -17.41 -10.03
N ALA A 119 14.75 -18.11 -8.97
CA ALA A 119 16.14 -18.32 -8.68
C ALA A 119 16.79 -19.29 -9.69
N GLU A 120 18.13 -19.22 -9.81
CA GLU A 120 18.91 -20.09 -10.70
C GLU A 120 18.70 -21.60 -10.41
N ASN A 121 18.32 -21.96 -9.20
CA ASN A 121 18.01 -23.34 -8.82
C ASN A 121 16.60 -23.81 -9.20
N GLY A 122 15.81 -22.96 -9.89
CA GLY A 122 14.45 -23.26 -10.32
C GLY A 122 13.36 -23.11 -9.24
N GLN A 123 13.70 -22.47 -8.10
CA GLN A 123 12.75 -22.15 -7.05
C GLN A 123 12.24 -20.71 -7.17
N LEU A 124 11.06 -20.45 -6.63
CA LEU A 124 10.57 -19.08 -6.48
C LEU A 124 11.44 -18.33 -5.45
N ALA A 125 11.67 -17.04 -5.68
CA ALA A 125 12.52 -16.21 -4.83
C ALA A 125 12.01 -16.05 -3.40
N ASP A 126 10.73 -16.15 -3.22
CA ASP A 126 10.08 -15.92 -1.95
C ASP A 126 9.31 -17.17 -1.55
N ASP A 127 9.87 -17.87 -0.61
CA ASP A 127 9.13 -18.87 0.12
C ASP A 127 8.00 -18.15 0.90
N ILE A 128 6.86 -18.81 0.93
CA ILE A 128 5.70 -18.36 1.70
C ILE A 128 6.16 -18.20 3.15
N ASN A 129 6.07 -16.98 3.70
CA ASN A 129 6.33 -16.76 5.12
C ASN A 129 5.32 -17.57 5.92
N VAL A 130 5.78 -18.66 6.51
CA VAL A 130 4.95 -19.52 7.34
C VAL A 130 4.89 -18.92 8.73
N VAL A 131 3.75 -18.31 9.05
CA VAL A 131 3.48 -17.85 10.42
C VAL A 131 3.23 -19.07 11.29
N VAL A 132 4.18 -19.41 12.15
CA VAL A 132 4.02 -20.47 13.13
C VAL A 132 3.49 -19.85 14.43
N ASN A 133 2.32 -20.29 14.88
CA ASN A 133 1.66 -19.82 16.11
C ASN A 133 1.25 -18.33 16.16
N GLY A 134 1.13 -17.67 15.01
CA GLY A 134 0.68 -16.27 14.96
C GLY A 134 1.75 -15.23 15.33
N GLU A 135 3.00 -15.66 15.55
CA GLU A 135 4.13 -14.76 15.81
C GLU A 135 5.09 -14.75 14.61
N TYR A 136 5.40 -13.55 14.11
CA TYR A 136 6.44 -13.37 13.10
C TYR A 136 7.81 -13.41 13.74
N GLN A 137 8.74 -14.14 13.13
CA GLN A 137 10.15 -14.01 13.50
C GLN A 137 10.71 -12.72 12.89
N GLN A 138 11.79 -12.18 13.46
CA GLN A 138 12.38 -10.91 12.99
C GLN A 138 12.78 -10.94 11.50
N GLN A 139 13.18 -12.10 10.98
CA GLN A 139 13.45 -12.30 9.56
C GLN A 139 12.21 -12.19 8.70
N ASP A 140 11.05 -12.62 9.18
CA ASP A 140 9.77 -12.52 8.47
C ASP A 140 9.26 -11.07 8.40
N LEU A 141 9.86 -10.17 9.18
CA LEU A 141 9.54 -8.75 9.18
C LEU A 141 10.27 -7.97 8.07
N LEU A 142 11.27 -8.55 7.43
CA LEU A 142 12.00 -7.92 6.33
C LEU A 142 11.23 -8.02 5.00
N PRO A 143 11.46 -7.09 4.07
CA PRO A 143 10.89 -7.18 2.74
C PRO A 143 11.48 -8.35 1.97
N THR A 144 10.63 -9.08 1.25
CA THR A 144 11.05 -10.18 0.40
C THR A 144 11.73 -9.68 -0.89
N CYS A 145 12.58 -10.51 -1.52
CA CYS A 145 13.25 -10.16 -2.77
C CYS A 145 12.25 -9.78 -3.87
N GLN A 146 11.16 -10.52 -4.00
CA GLN A 146 10.12 -10.27 -4.99
C GLN A 146 9.40 -8.93 -4.72
N TRP A 147 9.04 -8.66 -3.46
CA TRP A 147 8.42 -7.41 -3.06
C TRP A 147 9.32 -6.21 -3.36
N LEU A 148 10.62 -6.30 -2.97
CA LEU A 148 11.61 -5.26 -3.23
C LEU A 148 11.76 -4.98 -4.73
N TYR A 149 11.88 -6.03 -5.55
CA TYR A 149 12.02 -5.89 -6.99
C TYR A 149 10.79 -5.20 -7.62
N ASN A 150 9.58 -5.67 -7.28
CA ASN A 150 8.36 -5.13 -7.85
C ASN A 150 8.14 -3.65 -7.49
N ILE A 151 8.55 -3.23 -6.31
CA ILE A 151 8.43 -1.83 -5.90
C ILE A 151 9.59 -0.99 -6.42
N ALA A 152 10.83 -1.44 -6.20
CA ALA A 152 12.00 -0.63 -6.48
C ALA A 152 12.31 -0.52 -7.98
N VAL A 153 12.16 -1.61 -8.74
CA VAL A 153 12.41 -1.66 -10.19
C VAL A 153 11.11 -1.52 -10.96
N GLY A 154 10.07 -2.23 -10.54
CA GLY A 154 8.79 -2.27 -11.23
C GLY A 154 7.89 -1.06 -10.97
N GLY A 155 8.18 -0.25 -9.95
CA GLY A 155 7.39 0.93 -9.60
C GLY A 155 5.96 0.60 -9.15
N ARG A 156 5.72 -0.62 -8.62
CA ARG A 156 4.40 -1.03 -8.14
C ARG A 156 3.91 -0.07 -7.07
N MET A 157 2.71 0.42 -7.27
CA MET A 157 1.99 1.24 -6.29
C MET A 157 0.53 0.79 -6.21
N GLU A 158 0.01 0.87 -5.01
CA GLU A 158 -1.38 0.53 -4.71
C GLU A 158 -2.05 1.70 -3.99
N THR A 159 -3.36 1.67 -3.90
CA THR A 159 -4.12 2.60 -3.05
C THR A 159 -4.51 1.88 -1.76
N ARG A 160 -4.51 2.62 -0.66
CA ARG A 160 -4.85 2.04 0.65
C ARG A 160 -6.24 1.45 0.71
N GLY A 161 -7.20 2.10 0.08
CA GLY A 161 -8.60 1.74 0.18
C GLY A 161 -9.14 1.04 -1.05
N ASN A 162 -10.18 0.22 -0.82
CA ASN A 162 -10.94 -0.38 -1.90
C ASN A 162 -12.07 0.56 -2.31
N LEU A 163 -11.97 1.15 -3.50
CA LEU A 163 -12.98 2.08 -4.03
C LEU A 163 -14.37 1.44 -4.22
N TRP A 164 -14.46 0.09 -4.23
CA TRP A 164 -15.73 -0.62 -4.28
C TRP A 164 -16.64 -0.33 -3.08
N PHE A 165 -16.08 0.07 -1.94
CA PHE A 165 -16.89 0.50 -0.77
C PHE A 165 -17.66 1.79 -1.02
N LEU A 166 -17.34 2.56 -2.05
CA LEU A 166 -18.14 3.74 -2.44
C LEU A 166 -19.52 3.35 -2.97
N LEU A 167 -19.68 2.16 -3.57
CA LEU A 167 -20.98 1.70 -4.08
C LEU A 167 -22.02 1.54 -2.96
N PRO A 168 -21.79 0.75 -1.89
CA PRO A 168 -22.75 0.63 -0.81
C PRO A 168 -22.94 1.96 -0.06
N MET A 169 -21.88 2.78 0.09
CA MET A 169 -22.00 4.12 0.69
C MET A 169 -22.89 5.04 -0.14
N GLY A 170 -22.73 5.04 -1.47
CA GLY A 170 -23.56 5.82 -2.38
C GLY A 170 -25.03 5.36 -2.37
N LEU A 171 -25.24 4.04 -2.34
CA LEU A 171 -26.59 3.48 -2.26
C LEU A 171 -27.29 3.86 -0.95
N LEU A 172 -26.58 3.81 0.16
CA LEU A 172 -27.07 4.22 1.46
C LEU A 172 -27.39 5.72 1.51
N ALA A 173 -26.56 6.55 0.92
CA ALA A 173 -26.80 7.98 0.77
C ALA A 173 -28.04 8.27 -0.10
N LEU A 174 -28.24 7.49 -1.18
CA LEU A 174 -29.42 7.58 -2.03
C LEU A 174 -30.70 7.22 -1.28
N VAL A 175 -30.69 6.13 -0.53
CA VAL A 175 -31.85 5.71 0.29
C VAL A 175 -32.20 6.79 1.31
N LEU A 176 -31.22 7.34 2.01
CA LEU A 176 -31.44 8.44 2.95
C LEU A 176 -31.98 9.70 2.27
N PHE A 177 -31.50 9.99 1.05
CA PHE A 177 -32.01 11.12 0.26
C PHE A 177 -33.48 10.91 -0.14
N LEU A 178 -33.85 9.69 -0.57
CA LEU A 178 -35.23 9.35 -0.92
C LEU A 178 -36.16 9.42 0.29
N ASP A 179 -35.75 8.91 1.46
CA ASP A 179 -36.52 9.00 2.70
C ASP A 179 -36.76 10.45 3.16
N ILE A 180 -35.81 11.35 2.84
CA ILE A 180 -35.97 12.79 3.10
C ILE A 180 -36.98 13.43 2.14
N LYS A 181 -36.99 12.99 0.89
CA LYS A 181 -37.82 13.60 -0.17
C LYS A 181 -39.25 13.08 -0.19
N PHE A 182 -39.46 11.82 0.20
CA PHE A 182 -40.75 11.12 0.24
C PHE A 182 -40.96 10.53 1.64
N PRO A 183 -41.29 11.39 2.62
CA PRO A 183 -41.56 10.95 4.00
C PRO A 183 -42.90 10.21 4.14
#